data_18f02b30be14bd774b7cf6cfd7d2d228
#
_entry.id   18f02b30be14bd774b7cf6cfd7d2d228
#
_cell.length_a   1.000
_cell.length_b   1.000
_cell.length_c   1.000
_cell.angle_alpha   90.00
_cell.angle_beta   90.00
_cell.angle_gamma   90.00
#
_symmetry.space_group_name_H-M   'P 1'
#
loop_
_entity.id
_entity.type
_entity.pdbx_description
1 polymer ?
#
loop_
_entity_poly.entity_id
_entity_poly.type
_entity_poly.pdbx_seq_one_letter_code
_entity_poly.pdbx_strand_id
1 'polypeptide(L)'
;MHHKQLEDELGCLLFERINHTITLTERGKELVSYAHQVRALTEEFKENFEEEKKCSGHIHLVTPDSLCDAMITRNYIDFHKRYPDISIKFTTADTSVMFDMLDHNEADVIITLDSHSYNKDYVIAKEEPVSMHFVANPKSKFAGKKNLSVRDIINEPFILTEYG
;
A
#
# COMPACT_ATOMS: atom_id res chain seq x y z
N MET A 1 8.44 -8.15 -30.12
CA MET A 1 9.08 -9.41 -30.57
C MET A 1 9.43 -10.36 -29.42
N HIS A 2 9.82 -9.87 -28.26
CA HIS A 2 10.26 -10.72 -27.13
C HIS A 2 9.16 -11.56 -26.46
N HIS A 3 7.92 -11.07 -26.41
CA HIS A 3 6.83 -11.80 -25.70
C HIS A 3 6.49 -13.12 -26.36
N LYS A 4 6.44 -13.17 -27.71
CA LYS A 4 6.12 -14.39 -28.44
C LYS A 4 7.18 -15.47 -28.27
N GLN A 5 8.45 -15.08 -28.23
CA GLN A 5 9.55 -16.02 -28.00
C GLN A 5 9.45 -16.65 -26.61
N LEU A 6 9.08 -15.88 -25.58
CA LEU A 6 8.90 -16.38 -24.23
C LEU A 6 7.69 -17.33 -24.14
N GLU A 7 6.59 -17.02 -24.82
CA GLU A 7 5.42 -17.89 -24.91
C GLU A 7 5.76 -19.21 -25.62
N ASP A 8 6.54 -19.16 -26.69
CA ASP A 8 7.00 -20.33 -27.41
C ASP A 8 7.92 -21.22 -26.55
N GLU A 9 8.83 -20.61 -25.75
CA GLU A 9 9.71 -21.34 -24.84
C GLU A 9 8.96 -21.98 -23.66
N LEU A 10 7.96 -21.29 -23.13
CA LEU A 10 7.15 -21.78 -22.00
C LEU A 10 6.00 -22.69 -22.41
N GLY A 11 5.69 -22.76 -23.71
CA GLY A 11 4.62 -23.57 -24.27
C GLY A 11 3.22 -23.15 -23.86
N CYS A 12 3.04 -21.88 -23.45
CA CYS A 12 1.76 -21.34 -23.03
C CYS A 12 1.63 -19.87 -23.41
N LEU A 13 0.38 -19.41 -23.57
CA LEU A 13 0.09 -17.99 -23.79
C LEU A 13 0.16 -17.22 -22.47
N LEU A 14 0.85 -16.12 -22.47
CA LEU A 14 0.97 -15.19 -21.33
C LEU A 14 0.03 -14.01 -21.48
N PHE A 15 -0.35 -13.68 -22.71
CA PHE A 15 -1.25 -12.58 -23.03
C PHE A 15 -2.43 -13.06 -23.85
N GLU A 16 -3.58 -12.46 -23.63
CA GLU A 16 -4.79 -12.64 -24.43
C GLU A 16 -5.34 -11.29 -24.88
N ARG A 17 -6.11 -11.31 -25.96
CA ARG A 17 -6.79 -10.11 -26.46
C ARG A 17 -8.27 -10.23 -26.21
N ILE A 18 -8.79 -9.37 -25.35
CA ILE A 18 -10.21 -9.21 -25.09
C ILE A 18 -10.63 -7.80 -25.52
N ASN A 19 -11.56 -7.71 -26.46
CA ASN A 19 -12.12 -6.42 -26.92
C ASN A 19 -11.05 -5.38 -27.32
N HIS A 20 -10.05 -5.77 -28.10
CA HIS A 20 -8.90 -4.94 -28.53
C HIS A 20 -7.94 -4.53 -27.42
N THR A 21 -8.12 -5.00 -26.18
CA THR A 21 -7.21 -4.77 -25.06
C THR A 21 -6.35 -6.03 -24.86
N ILE A 22 -5.07 -5.84 -24.56
CA ILE A 22 -4.16 -6.93 -24.21
C ILE A 22 -4.22 -7.09 -22.69
N THR A 23 -4.55 -8.29 -22.23
CA THR A 23 -4.60 -8.66 -20.83
C THR A 23 -3.70 -9.85 -20.54
N LEU A 24 -3.26 -10.01 -19.31
CA LEU A 24 -2.51 -11.20 -18.90
C LEU A 24 -3.46 -12.39 -18.74
N THR A 25 -3.03 -13.55 -19.23
CA THR A 25 -3.65 -14.83 -18.88
C THR A 25 -3.34 -15.19 -17.42
N GLU A 26 -4.00 -16.20 -16.86
CA GLU A 26 -3.62 -16.71 -15.53
C GLU A 26 -2.15 -17.15 -15.48
N ARG A 27 -1.63 -17.77 -16.54
CA ARG A 27 -0.21 -18.10 -16.66
C ARG A 27 0.68 -16.87 -16.74
N GLY A 28 0.21 -15.81 -17.41
CA GLY A 28 0.89 -14.54 -17.45
C GLY A 28 1.00 -13.92 -16.06
N LYS A 29 -0.06 -13.93 -15.26
CA LYS A 29 -0.06 -13.44 -13.88
C LYS A 29 0.88 -14.25 -12.99
N GLU A 30 0.86 -15.58 -13.09
CA GLU A 30 1.78 -16.45 -12.37
C GLU A 30 3.24 -16.11 -12.70
N LEU A 31 3.57 -15.89 -13.97
CA LEU A 31 4.91 -15.53 -14.41
C LEU A 31 5.34 -14.17 -13.87
N VAL A 32 4.47 -13.17 -13.88
CA VAL A 32 4.75 -11.83 -13.32
C VAL A 32 5.03 -11.96 -11.82
N SER A 33 4.20 -12.69 -11.07
CA SER A 33 4.43 -12.93 -9.64
C SER A 33 5.79 -13.61 -9.41
N TYR A 34 6.13 -14.61 -10.20
CA TYR A 34 7.42 -15.28 -10.11
C TYR A 34 8.59 -14.34 -10.45
N ALA A 35 8.45 -13.52 -11.50
CA ALA A 35 9.46 -12.52 -11.86
C ALA A 35 9.72 -11.51 -10.75
N HIS A 36 8.68 -11.08 -10.02
CA HIS A 36 8.82 -10.24 -8.84
C HIS A 36 9.60 -10.92 -7.71
N GLN A 37 9.33 -12.21 -7.45
CA GLN A 37 10.08 -12.97 -6.44
C GLN A 37 11.56 -13.12 -6.83
N VAL A 38 11.86 -13.44 -8.08
CA VAL A 38 13.24 -13.54 -8.57
C VAL A 38 13.96 -12.20 -8.46
N ARG A 39 13.29 -11.10 -8.81
CA ARG A 39 13.83 -9.76 -8.67
C ARG A 39 14.14 -9.45 -7.19
N ALA A 40 13.21 -9.71 -6.28
CA ALA A 40 13.40 -9.47 -4.85
C ALA A 40 14.60 -10.26 -4.30
N LEU A 41 14.71 -11.55 -4.65
CA LEU A 41 15.86 -12.38 -4.26
C LEU A 41 17.18 -11.88 -4.86
N THR A 42 17.15 -11.36 -6.07
CA THR A 42 18.34 -10.79 -6.72
C THR A 42 18.80 -9.49 -6.05
N GLU A 43 17.85 -8.64 -5.67
CA GLU A 43 18.15 -7.39 -4.93
C GLU A 43 18.69 -7.72 -3.53
N GLU A 44 18.04 -8.64 -2.79
CA GLU A 44 18.54 -9.11 -1.50
C GLU A 44 19.97 -9.70 -1.60
N PHE A 45 20.24 -10.47 -2.65
CA PHE A 45 21.59 -11.00 -2.90
C PHE A 45 22.59 -9.87 -3.14
N LYS A 46 22.24 -8.87 -3.95
CA LYS A 46 23.11 -7.71 -4.20
C LYS A 46 23.38 -6.91 -2.93
N GLU A 47 22.34 -6.67 -2.12
CA GLU A 47 22.47 -5.95 -0.84
C GLU A 47 23.44 -6.65 0.11
N ASN A 48 23.47 -7.99 0.11
CA ASN A 48 24.40 -8.78 0.94
C ASN A 48 25.86 -8.73 0.47
N PHE A 49 26.13 -8.32 -0.78
CA PHE A 49 27.48 -8.24 -1.34
C PHE A 49 28.02 -6.81 -1.49
N GLU A 50 27.19 -5.81 -1.35
CA GLU A 50 27.60 -4.41 -1.44
C GLU A 50 27.79 -3.85 -0.02
N GLU A 51 29.03 -3.81 0.46
CA GLU A 51 29.40 -2.99 1.61
C GLU A 51 28.96 -1.54 1.34
N GLU A 52 27.98 -1.06 2.15
CA GLU A 52 27.55 0.34 2.22
C GLU A 52 27.24 1.03 0.88
N LYS A 53 26.38 0.48 0.04
CA LYS A 53 25.74 1.32 -0.94
C LYS A 53 24.87 2.33 -0.22
N LYS A 54 25.21 3.60 -0.28
CA LYS A 54 24.35 4.70 0.16
C LYS A 54 23.00 4.55 -0.56
N CYS A 55 21.99 4.16 0.20
CA CYS A 55 20.63 4.14 -0.35
C CYS A 55 20.28 5.53 -0.85
N SER A 56 19.98 5.66 -2.13
CA SER A 56 19.61 6.92 -2.75
C SER A 56 18.46 6.70 -3.74
N GLY A 57 17.63 7.70 -3.91
CA GLY A 57 16.53 7.62 -4.87
C GLY A 57 15.34 8.49 -4.47
N HIS A 58 14.22 8.23 -5.16
CA HIS A 58 12.97 8.92 -4.92
C HIS A 58 11.88 7.90 -4.62
N ILE A 59 11.09 8.18 -3.59
CA ILE A 59 9.93 7.36 -3.21
C ILE A 59 8.70 8.26 -3.27
N HIS A 60 7.68 7.87 -4.01
CA HIS A 60 6.37 8.51 -3.99
C HIS A 60 5.43 7.71 -3.08
N LEU A 61 5.16 8.27 -1.90
CA LEU A 61 4.28 7.69 -0.89
C LEU A 61 2.93 8.41 -0.90
N VAL A 62 1.85 7.64 -0.99
CA VAL A 62 0.48 8.16 -0.97
C VAL A 62 -0.27 7.61 0.24
N THR A 63 -1.04 8.47 0.93
CA THR A 63 -1.74 8.12 2.17
C THR A 63 -2.98 9.02 2.34
N PRO A 64 -4.01 8.61 3.09
CA PRO A 64 -5.09 9.51 3.49
C PRO A 64 -4.57 10.66 4.35
N ASP A 65 -5.21 11.83 4.27
CA ASP A 65 -4.85 13.02 5.07
C ASP A 65 -4.76 12.71 6.57
N SER A 66 -5.69 11.92 7.08
CA SER A 66 -5.75 11.54 8.50
C SER A 66 -4.52 10.77 9.00
N LEU A 67 -3.82 10.05 8.12
CA LEU A 67 -2.61 9.31 8.46
C LEU A 67 -1.35 10.12 8.22
N CYS A 68 -1.38 11.07 7.30
CA CYS A 68 -0.23 11.88 6.93
C CYS A 68 0.40 12.56 8.15
N ASP A 69 -0.38 13.28 8.93
CA ASP A 69 0.10 13.99 10.12
C ASP A 69 0.58 13.06 11.24
N ALA A 70 -0.14 11.95 11.44
CA ALA A 70 0.12 11.04 12.55
C ALA A 70 1.40 10.20 12.35
N MET A 71 1.67 9.78 11.11
CA MET A 71 2.74 8.83 10.82
C MET A 71 4.01 9.49 10.30
N ILE A 72 3.87 10.53 9.48
CA ILE A 72 5.00 11.10 8.75
C ILE A 72 5.84 11.99 9.65
N THR A 73 5.21 12.87 10.42
CA THR A 73 5.93 13.90 11.18
C THR A 73 6.87 13.32 12.22
N ARG A 74 6.56 12.18 12.82
CA ARG A 74 7.41 11.56 13.85
C ARG A 74 8.58 10.80 13.29
N ASN A 75 8.38 10.06 12.20
CA ASN A 75 9.36 9.10 11.71
C ASN A 75 10.23 9.66 10.59
N TYR A 76 9.76 10.69 9.88
CA TYR A 76 10.46 11.26 8.74
C TYR A 76 11.83 11.85 9.09
N ILE A 77 11.94 12.57 10.22
CA ILE A 77 13.20 13.20 10.63
C ILE A 77 14.28 12.14 10.88
N ASP A 78 13.93 11.05 11.55
CA ASP A 78 14.89 9.99 11.85
C ASP A 78 15.22 9.16 10.61
N PHE A 79 14.22 8.95 9.73
CA PHE A 79 14.45 8.33 8.43
C PHE A 79 15.41 9.16 7.57
N HIS A 80 15.17 10.47 7.43
CA HIS A 80 16.01 11.35 6.61
C HIS A 80 17.43 11.49 7.16
N LYS A 81 17.61 11.47 8.49
CA LYS A 81 18.95 11.43 9.10
C LYS A 81 19.70 10.16 8.73
N ARG A 82 19.00 9.03 8.67
CA ARG A 82 19.59 7.72 8.37
C ARG A 82 19.83 7.54 6.87
N TYR A 83 18.97 8.10 6.04
CA TYR A 83 18.99 7.98 4.58
C TYR A 83 18.89 9.35 3.91
N PRO A 84 19.93 10.21 4.01
CA PRO A 84 19.87 11.59 3.54
C PRO A 84 19.75 11.72 2.01
N ASP A 85 20.17 10.69 1.28
CA ASP A 85 20.17 10.67 -0.18
C ASP A 85 18.85 10.10 -0.76
N ILE A 86 17.87 9.76 0.11
CA ILE A 86 16.51 9.37 -0.29
C ILE A 86 15.57 10.56 -0.17
N SER A 87 14.93 10.95 -1.25
CA SER A 87 13.84 11.92 -1.22
C SER A 87 12.48 11.22 -1.21
N ILE A 88 11.56 11.70 -0.37
CA ILE A 88 10.19 11.19 -0.32
C ILE A 88 9.24 12.29 -0.78
N LYS A 89 8.44 12.00 -1.80
CA LYS A 89 7.29 12.80 -2.19
C LYS A 89 6.06 12.23 -1.47
N PHE A 90 5.39 13.06 -0.68
CA PHE A 90 4.12 12.71 -0.04
C PHE A 90 2.96 13.29 -0.84
N THR A 91 1.94 12.48 -1.04
CA THR A 91 0.67 12.91 -1.63
C THR A 91 -0.46 12.35 -0.78
N THR A 92 -1.50 13.14 -0.56
CA THR A 92 -2.71 12.66 0.09
C THR A 92 -3.80 12.43 -0.95
N ALA A 93 -4.52 11.32 -0.79
CA ALA A 93 -5.60 10.94 -1.69
C ALA A 93 -6.60 10.01 -1.00
N ASP A 94 -7.77 9.87 -1.60
CA ASP A 94 -8.77 8.88 -1.19
C ASP A 94 -8.30 7.46 -1.51
N THR A 95 -8.79 6.47 -0.76
CA THR A 95 -8.34 5.08 -0.85
C THR A 95 -8.43 4.52 -2.28
N SER A 96 -9.52 4.76 -3.00
CA SER A 96 -9.68 4.31 -4.39
C SER A 96 -8.62 4.90 -5.32
N VAL A 97 -8.35 6.21 -5.18
CA VAL A 97 -7.35 6.91 -5.98
C VAL A 97 -5.93 6.40 -5.66
N MET A 98 -5.64 6.09 -4.41
CA MET A 98 -4.33 5.55 -4.00
C MET A 98 -4.03 4.22 -4.69
N PHE A 99 -5.01 3.31 -4.77
CA PHE A 99 -4.84 2.03 -5.46
C PHE A 99 -4.68 2.21 -6.96
N ASP A 100 -5.46 3.11 -7.58
CA ASP A 100 -5.29 3.44 -8.99
C ASP A 100 -3.88 4.00 -9.28
N MET A 101 -3.36 4.85 -8.41
CA MET A 101 -1.99 5.39 -8.55
C MET A 101 -0.93 4.28 -8.42
N LEU A 102 -1.14 3.31 -7.54
CA LEU A 102 -0.24 2.17 -7.38
C LEU A 102 -0.26 1.27 -8.63
N ASP A 103 -1.46 0.97 -9.14
CA ASP A 103 -1.65 0.13 -10.33
C ASP A 103 -1.04 0.74 -11.60
N HIS A 104 -1.03 2.07 -11.68
CA HIS A 104 -0.43 2.81 -12.81
C HIS A 104 1.04 3.18 -12.60
N ASN A 105 1.67 2.72 -11.52
CA ASN A 105 3.05 3.08 -11.13
C ASN A 105 3.25 4.60 -10.94
N GLU A 106 2.21 5.31 -10.57
CA GLU A 106 2.26 6.71 -10.18
C GLU A 106 2.64 6.90 -8.71
N ALA A 107 2.48 5.84 -7.90
CA ALA A 107 2.93 5.72 -6.52
C ALA A 107 3.80 4.48 -6.35
N ASP A 108 4.84 4.57 -5.51
CA ASP A 108 5.68 3.43 -5.15
C ASP A 108 5.14 2.69 -3.92
N VAL A 109 4.55 3.45 -2.99
CA VAL A 109 4.03 2.94 -1.71
C VAL A 109 2.74 3.65 -1.36
N ILE A 110 1.76 2.90 -0.90
CA ILE A 110 0.56 3.46 -0.27
C ILE A 110 0.48 3.01 1.19
N ILE A 111 -0.05 3.88 2.05
CA ILE A 111 -0.38 3.56 3.44
C ILE A 111 -1.87 3.77 3.62
N THR A 112 -2.59 2.73 4.00
CA THR A 112 -4.05 2.76 4.18
C THR A 112 -4.47 2.10 5.48
N LEU A 113 -5.65 2.44 5.98
CA LEU A 113 -6.29 1.80 7.13
C LEU A 113 -7.21 0.64 6.73
N ASP A 114 -7.40 0.42 5.45
CA ASP A 114 -8.35 -0.56 4.96
C ASP A 114 -7.77 -1.97 4.94
N SER A 115 -8.37 -2.87 5.70
CA SER A 115 -8.03 -4.29 5.72
C SER A 115 -8.67 -5.11 4.58
N HIS A 116 -9.59 -4.51 3.80
CA HIS A 116 -10.33 -5.22 2.76
C HIS A 116 -9.66 -5.14 1.38
N SER A 117 -8.58 -4.39 1.27
CA SER A 117 -7.87 -4.14 0.00
C SER A 117 -6.82 -5.18 -0.34
N TYR A 118 -7.00 -6.42 0.12
CA TYR A 118 -6.08 -7.51 -0.23
C TYR A 118 -6.27 -7.93 -1.69
N ASN A 119 -5.68 -7.19 -2.60
CA ASN A 119 -5.39 -7.71 -3.91
C ASN A 119 -4.11 -8.56 -3.83
N LYS A 120 -4.15 -9.78 -4.38
CA LYS A 120 -3.01 -10.71 -4.40
C LYS A 120 -1.81 -10.16 -5.20
N ASP A 121 -2.04 -9.12 -5.97
CA ASP A 121 -1.03 -8.51 -6.83
C ASP A 121 -0.16 -7.48 -6.05
N TYR A 122 -0.54 -7.11 -4.82
CA TYR A 122 0.23 -6.19 -3.99
C TYR A 122 1.13 -6.91 -2.99
N VAL A 123 2.29 -6.33 -2.75
CA VAL A 123 3.19 -6.76 -1.68
C VAL A 123 2.88 -5.95 -0.42
N ILE A 124 2.43 -6.63 0.63
CA ILE A 124 2.25 -6.01 1.94
C ILE A 124 3.62 -5.94 2.62
N ALA A 125 4.22 -4.76 2.63
CA ALA A 125 5.52 -4.54 3.26
C ALA A 125 5.42 -4.57 4.80
N LYS A 126 4.32 -4.04 5.36
CA LYS A 126 4.07 -4.00 6.80
C LYS A 126 2.59 -3.87 7.10
N GLU A 127 2.15 -4.56 8.14
CA GLU A 127 0.81 -4.47 8.68
C GLU A 127 0.89 -4.27 10.20
N GLU A 128 0.13 -3.31 10.72
CA GLU A 128 0.07 -3.04 12.15
C GLU A 128 -1.39 -2.86 12.60
N PRO A 129 -1.79 -3.43 13.74
CA PRO A 129 -3.13 -3.23 14.27
C PRO A 129 -3.30 -1.80 14.76
N VAL A 130 -4.37 -1.14 14.32
CA VAL A 130 -4.75 0.19 14.78
C VAL A 130 -5.97 0.10 15.68
N SER A 131 -5.85 0.62 16.91
CA SER A 131 -6.97 0.67 17.85
C SER A 131 -7.94 1.78 17.46
N MET A 132 -9.18 1.43 17.21
CA MET A 132 -10.26 2.37 16.94
C MET A 132 -11.03 2.67 18.22
N HIS A 133 -11.30 3.94 18.48
CA HIS A 133 -12.03 4.38 19.66
C HIS A 133 -13.18 5.31 19.29
N PHE A 134 -14.32 5.13 19.93
CA PHE A 134 -15.38 6.12 19.91
C PHE A 134 -15.04 7.26 20.86
N VAL A 135 -15.11 8.47 20.37
CA VAL A 135 -14.85 9.70 21.15
C VAL A 135 -16.16 10.44 21.32
N ALA A 136 -16.46 10.86 22.53
CA ALA A 136 -17.65 11.65 22.84
C ALA A 136 -17.27 12.97 23.52
N ASN A 137 -18.12 13.98 23.35
CA ASN A 137 -17.97 15.23 24.06
C ASN A 137 -17.98 14.99 25.59
N PRO A 138 -17.12 15.62 26.40
CA PRO A 138 -17.11 15.49 27.85
C PRO A 138 -18.45 15.79 28.55
N LYS A 139 -19.32 16.56 27.89
CA LYS A 139 -20.69 16.86 28.37
C LYS A 139 -21.75 15.86 27.88
N SER A 140 -21.36 14.86 27.09
CA SER A 140 -22.27 13.84 26.60
C SER A 140 -22.72 12.92 27.72
N LYS A 141 -23.93 12.34 27.59
CA LYS A 141 -24.45 11.29 28.49
C LYS A 141 -23.56 10.03 28.54
N PHE A 142 -22.61 9.91 27.60
CA PHE A 142 -21.66 8.81 27.53
C PHE A 142 -20.30 9.13 28.18
N ALA A 143 -20.08 10.39 28.55
CA ALA A 143 -18.84 10.82 29.19
C ALA A 143 -18.56 10.02 30.46
N GLY A 144 -17.38 9.45 30.57
CA GLY A 144 -16.99 8.63 31.73
C GLY A 144 -17.57 7.22 31.79
N LYS A 145 -18.47 6.82 30.88
CA LYS A 145 -18.95 5.45 30.81
C LYS A 145 -17.87 4.54 30.26
N LYS A 146 -17.64 3.42 30.92
CA LYS A 146 -16.77 2.35 30.47
C LYS A 146 -17.60 1.21 29.87
N ASN A 147 -17.05 0.50 28.90
CA ASN A 147 -17.68 -0.69 28.32
C ASN A 147 -19.04 -0.44 27.65
N LEU A 148 -19.11 0.61 26.81
CA LEU A 148 -20.29 0.84 25.98
C LEU A 148 -20.39 -0.26 24.92
N SER A 149 -21.60 -0.80 24.75
CA SER A 149 -21.93 -1.70 23.64
C SER A 149 -22.43 -0.90 22.44
N VAL A 150 -22.38 -1.52 21.25
CA VAL A 150 -22.97 -0.92 20.04
C VAL A 150 -24.44 -0.57 20.23
N ARG A 151 -25.19 -1.38 21.00
CA ARG A 151 -26.62 -1.14 21.29
C ARG A 151 -26.87 0.14 22.09
N ASP A 152 -25.90 0.55 22.90
CA ASP A 152 -26.05 1.77 23.74
C ASP A 152 -25.93 3.05 22.90
N ILE A 153 -25.30 2.94 21.73
CA ILE A 153 -24.92 4.10 20.89
C ILE A 153 -25.56 4.10 19.50
N ILE A 154 -26.16 2.99 19.05
CA ILE A 154 -26.65 2.82 17.68
C ILE A 154 -27.69 3.87 17.22
N ASN A 155 -28.42 4.44 18.16
CA ASN A 155 -29.44 5.45 17.88
C ASN A 155 -28.93 6.90 18.08
N GLU A 156 -27.65 7.06 18.32
CA GLU A 156 -27.06 8.39 18.51
C GLU A 156 -26.49 8.92 17.20
N PRO A 157 -26.44 10.24 17.02
CA PRO A 157 -25.76 10.82 15.86
C PRO A 157 -24.25 10.59 15.94
N PHE A 158 -23.69 10.08 14.86
CA PHE A 158 -22.26 9.85 14.72
C PHE A 158 -21.67 10.78 13.67
N ILE A 159 -20.43 11.19 13.91
CA ILE A 159 -19.54 11.68 12.87
C ILE A 159 -18.59 10.53 12.55
N LEU A 160 -18.66 10.05 11.35
CA LEU A 160 -17.77 9.00 10.85
C LEU A 160 -16.80 9.63 9.85
N THR A 161 -15.63 9.05 9.75
CA THR A 161 -14.75 9.32 8.62
C THR A 161 -15.40 8.78 7.36
N GLU A 162 -15.18 9.42 6.23
CA GLU A 162 -15.65 8.90 4.96
C GLU A 162 -15.10 7.48 4.74
N TYR A 163 -15.95 6.63 4.17
CA TYR A 163 -15.51 5.33 3.71
C TYR A 163 -14.55 5.55 2.54
N GLY A 164 -13.32 5.08 2.70
CA GLY A 164 -12.41 4.94 1.59
C GLY A 164 -12.84 3.80 0.68
#